data_3e96adbe6a5abe9d234241e8171c1bbb
#
_entry.id   3e96adbe6a5abe9d234241e8171c1bbb
#
_cell.length_a   1.000
_cell.length_b   1.000
_cell.length_c   1.000
_cell.angle_alpha   90.00
_cell.angle_beta   90.00
_cell.angle_gamma   90.00
#
_symmetry.space_group_name_H-M   'P 1'
#
loop_
_entity.id
_entity.type
_entity.pdbx_description
1 polymer ?
#
loop_
_entity_poly.entity_id
_entity_poly.type
_entity_poly.pdbx_seq_one_letter_code
_entity_poly.pdbx_strand_id
1 'polypeptide(L)'
;DFCLSRGLGDVYKRQVQPDLLLCRCEHPLPDSERRKIAQFCNVRTEAVIPALDASSIYAVPLQYHAEGLDAEVLRHFRMDAPAPELSTWHDIVDRFEHPEGEVTIGVVGKYVGLPDAYKSLNEALVHGGMANRIKVNVKWIDAELFEQDEDDIVSQLEPMHGILVPGGFGERGSEGKISSVRFARERNVPFLGICLGMQMACIEGARNTAGIAAASSTEFGETTEPVVGIITEWMTAEGLEKRAEGGDLGGTMRLGAYDAKLAGNSRAANLYGGTEISERHRHRYEVNVAYRDPLEKGGLLFSGMSPDGLLPEIVERPDHPWFIGVQFHPEYKSRPFAPHPLFAGFIQAALEQSRLV
;
A
#
# COMPACT_ATOMS: atom_id res chain seq x y z
N ASP A 1 9.69 -6.78 46.93
CA ASP A 1 9.55 -5.63 46.01
C ASP A 1 9.15 -6.06 44.61
N PHE A 2 9.69 -7.17 44.15
CA PHE A 2 9.28 -7.75 42.86
C PHE A 2 7.82 -8.21 42.83
N CYS A 3 7.26 -8.60 43.96
CA CYS A 3 5.85 -8.96 44.08
C CYS A 3 4.90 -7.75 44.15
N LEU A 4 5.34 -6.61 44.64
CA LEU A 4 4.53 -5.40 44.78
C LEU A 4 4.35 -4.65 43.45
N SER A 5 5.36 -4.66 42.58
CA SER A 5 5.28 -4.02 41.26
C SER A 5 4.39 -4.80 40.28
N ARG A 6 4.06 -6.06 40.58
CA ARG A 6 3.21 -6.92 39.76
C ARG A 6 1.74 -6.89 40.15
N GLY A 7 1.42 -6.39 41.30
CA GLY A 7 0.11 -6.09 41.84
C GLY A 7 -1.06 -6.80 41.18
N LEU A 8 -2.06 -6.03 40.80
CA LEU A 8 -3.30 -6.50 40.18
C LEU A 8 -3.09 -7.24 38.84
N GLY A 9 -2.07 -6.89 38.07
CA GLY A 9 -1.76 -7.55 36.80
C GLY A 9 -1.29 -9.00 36.98
N ASP A 10 -0.56 -9.29 38.06
CA ASP A 10 -0.07 -10.63 38.36
C ASP A 10 -1.19 -11.53 38.92
N VAL A 11 -2.08 -10.97 39.74
CA VAL A 11 -3.27 -11.64 40.22
C VAL A 11 -4.19 -12.03 39.05
N TYR A 12 -4.42 -11.12 38.12
CA TYR A 12 -5.22 -11.37 36.92
C TYR A 12 -4.62 -12.47 36.04
N LYS A 13 -3.32 -12.43 35.79
CA LYS A 13 -2.62 -13.45 34.99
C LYS A 13 -2.63 -14.84 35.61
N ARG A 14 -2.65 -14.94 36.95
CA ARG A 14 -2.70 -16.23 37.66
C ARG A 14 -4.10 -16.83 37.70
N GLN A 15 -5.15 -16.06 37.38
CA GLN A 15 -6.52 -16.57 37.32
C GLN A 15 -6.82 -17.30 36.01
N VAL A 16 -6.00 -17.07 34.96
CA VAL A 16 -6.16 -17.73 33.67
C VAL A 16 -5.05 -18.78 33.52
N GLN A 17 -5.44 -20.05 33.57
CA GLN A 17 -4.54 -21.15 33.26
C GLN A 17 -4.34 -21.22 31.75
N PRO A 18 -3.13 -21.11 31.23
CA PRO A 18 -2.89 -21.30 29.80
C PRO A 18 -3.01 -22.79 29.44
N ASP A 19 -3.52 -23.06 28.26
CA ASP A 19 -3.57 -24.41 27.68
C ASP A 19 -2.37 -24.68 26.77
N LEU A 20 -1.81 -23.61 26.22
CA LEU A 20 -0.69 -23.63 25.28
C LEU A 20 0.19 -22.39 25.49
N LEU A 21 1.51 -22.54 25.32
CA LEU A 21 2.49 -21.47 25.45
C LEU A 21 3.28 -21.31 24.16
N LEU A 22 3.32 -20.08 23.63
CA LEU A 22 4.25 -19.68 22.58
C LEU A 22 5.46 -19.04 23.25
N CYS A 23 6.60 -19.71 23.20
CA CYS A 23 7.85 -19.25 23.82
C CYS A 23 8.70 -18.52 22.78
N ARG A 24 8.61 -17.19 22.77
CA ARG A 24 9.44 -16.38 21.90
C ARG A 24 10.92 -16.49 22.33
N CYS A 25 11.77 -16.96 21.43
CA CYS A 25 13.20 -17.18 21.70
C CYS A 25 14.03 -17.04 20.41
N GLU A 26 15.28 -16.61 20.58
CA GLU A 26 16.24 -16.47 19.48
C GLU A 26 16.91 -17.81 19.13
N HIS A 27 17.02 -18.70 20.12
CA HIS A 27 17.66 -19.99 19.96
C HIS A 27 16.70 -21.14 20.24
N PRO A 28 16.91 -22.33 19.64
CA PRO A 28 16.10 -23.51 19.90
C PRO A 28 16.00 -23.80 21.41
N LEU A 29 14.79 -24.07 21.85
CA LEU A 29 14.50 -24.37 23.24
C LEU A 29 14.87 -25.84 23.54
N PRO A 30 15.88 -26.13 24.40
CA PRO A 30 16.25 -27.50 24.75
C PRO A 30 15.08 -28.25 25.41
N ASP A 31 14.97 -29.56 25.18
CA ASP A 31 13.91 -30.38 25.75
C ASP A 31 13.85 -30.33 27.28
N SER A 32 15.00 -30.17 27.94
CA SER A 32 15.07 -30.01 29.41
C SER A 32 14.39 -28.76 29.89
N GLU A 33 14.59 -27.65 29.16
CA GLU A 33 13.94 -26.36 29.47
C GLU A 33 12.46 -26.38 29.11
N ARG A 34 12.11 -26.97 27.97
CA ARG A 34 10.71 -27.17 27.53
C ARG A 34 9.93 -27.93 28.60
N ARG A 35 10.48 -29.02 29.18
CA ARG A 35 9.85 -29.77 30.27
C ARG A 35 9.72 -28.96 31.56
N LYS A 36 10.71 -28.15 31.91
CA LYS A 36 10.63 -27.26 33.09
C LYS A 36 9.52 -26.23 32.92
N ILE A 37 9.47 -25.55 31.78
CA ILE A 37 8.40 -24.58 31.48
C ILE A 37 7.03 -25.24 31.58
N ALA A 38 6.87 -26.42 30.98
CA ALA A 38 5.63 -27.19 31.02
C ALA A 38 5.21 -27.49 32.47
N GLN A 39 6.14 -27.94 33.31
CA GLN A 39 5.90 -28.25 34.71
C GLN A 39 5.51 -26.99 35.51
N PHE A 40 6.22 -25.89 35.36
CA PHE A 40 5.95 -24.65 36.09
C PHE A 40 4.65 -23.96 35.67
N CYS A 41 4.27 -24.09 34.40
CA CYS A 41 3.04 -23.51 33.84
C CYS A 41 1.84 -24.47 33.89
N ASN A 42 2.03 -25.71 34.37
CA ASN A 42 1.04 -26.75 34.43
C ASN A 42 0.37 -27.01 33.05
N VAL A 43 1.19 -27.14 32.03
CA VAL A 43 0.81 -27.52 30.67
C VAL A 43 1.53 -28.78 30.25
N ARG A 44 1.09 -29.41 29.16
CA ARG A 44 1.83 -30.52 28.54
C ARG A 44 3.12 -30.01 27.91
N THR A 45 4.14 -30.88 27.83
CA THR A 45 5.42 -30.52 27.18
C THR A 45 5.22 -30.16 25.71
N GLU A 46 4.35 -30.89 25.01
CA GLU A 46 4.01 -30.63 23.60
C GLU A 46 3.26 -29.30 23.39
N ALA A 47 2.60 -28.80 24.45
CA ALA A 47 1.92 -27.50 24.42
C ALA A 47 2.85 -26.29 24.67
N VAL A 48 4.14 -26.53 24.90
CA VAL A 48 5.17 -25.50 24.95
C VAL A 48 5.79 -25.40 23.56
N ILE A 49 5.38 -24.44 22.78
CA ILE A 49 5.78 -24.25 21.39
C ILE A 49 6.89 -23.21 21.31
N PRO A 50 8.10 -23.57 20.85
CA PRO A 50 9.15 -22.60 20.54
C PRO A 50 8.70 -21.69 19.39
N ALA A 51 8.87 -20.39 19.56
CA ALA A 51 8.57 -19.37 18.58
C ALA A 51 9.87 -18.65 18.21
N LEU A 52 10.70 -19.31 17.39
CA LEU A 52 11.98 -18.81 16.96
C LEU A 52 11.86 -17.60 16.03
N ASP A 53 12.95 -16.85 15.88
CA ASP A 53 13.05 -15.83 14.84
C ASP A 53 12.99 -16.50 13.47
N ALA A 54 12.03 -16.09 12.65
CA ALA A 54 11.85 -16.58 11.30
C ALA A 54 12.53 -15.64 10.29
N SER A 55 12.89 -16.16 9.11
CA SER A 55 13.43 -15.39 7.99
C SER A 55 12.46 -14.32 7.49
N SER A 56 11.16 -14.59 7.62
CA SER A 56 10.08 -13.69 7.26
C SER A 56 8.81 -14.00 8.06
N ILE A 57 7.87 -13.04 8.09
CA ILE A 57 6.54 -13.28 8.68
C ILE A 57 5.78 -14.39 7.93
N TYR A 58 6.09 -14.63 6.67
CA TYR A 58 5.48 -15.68 5.84
C TYR A 58 5.94 -17.08 6.21
N ALA A 59 7.14 -17.23 6.78
CA ALA A 59 7.67 -18.52 7.24
C ALA A 59 7.07 -18.96 8.60
N VAL A 60 6.53 -18.02 9.39
CA VAL A 60 6.00 -18.29 10.74
C VAL A 60 4.92 -19.39 10.77
N PRO A 61 3.92 -19.43 9.87
CA PRO A 61 2.92 -20.51 9.88
C PRO A 61 3.52 -21.90 9.65
N LEU A 62 4.51 -22.03 8.78
CA LEU A 62 5.21 -23.29 8.52
C LEU A 62 6.03 -23.72 9.74
N GLN A 63 6.69 -22.78 10.40
CA GLN A 63 7.45 -23.04 11.61
C GLN A 63 6.54 -23.52 12.76
N TYR A 64 5.40 -22.87 12.98
CA TYR A 64 4.46 -23.26 14.02
C TYR A 64 3.82 -24.62 13.74
N HIS A 65 3.53 -24.93 12.47
CA HIS A 65 3.08 -26.26 12.08
C HIS A 65 4.15 -27.33 12.39
N ALA A 66 5.41 -27.08 12.04
CA ALA A 66 6.50 -28.00 12.32
C ALA A 66 6.71 -28.24 13.84
N GLU A 67 6.43 -27.24 14.68
CA GLU A 67 6.47 -27.36 16.14
C GLU A 67 5.17 -27.96 16.75
N GLY A 68 4.15 -28.26 15.93
CA GLY A 68 2.91 -28.96 16.34
C GLY A 68 1.86 -28.05 16.97
N LEU A 69 1.91 -26.73 16.75
CA LEU A 69 0.93 -25.78 17.31
C LEU A 69 -0.50 -26.11 16.92
N ASP A 70 -0.74 -26.34 15.64
CA ASP A 70 -2.06 -26.68 15.09
C ASP A 70 -2.59 -28.01 15.67
N ALA A 71 -1.74 -29.01 15.76
CA ALA A 71 -2.10 -30.31 16.34
C ALA A 71 -2.52 -30.17 17.82
N GLU A 72 -1.78 -29.37 18.62
CA GLU A 72 -2.12 -29.14 20.02
C GLU A 72 -3.41 -28.32 20.18
N VAL A 73 -3.68 -27.35 19.30
CA VAL A 73 -4.95 -26.61 19.26
C VAL A 73 -6.12 -27.56 18.94
N LEU A 74 -6.02 -28.38 17.91
CA LEU A 74 -7.06 -29.36 17.56
C LEU A 74 -7.30 -30.34 18.69
N ARG A 75 -6.24 -30.84 19.31
CA ARG A 75 -6.33 -31.73 20.47
C ARG A 75 -7.09 -31.06 21.66
N HIS A 76 -6.75 -29.79 21.95
CA HIS A 76 -7.39 -29.04 23.04
C HIS A 76 -8.92 -28.92 22.80
N PHE A 77 -9.31 -28.56 21.58
CA PHE A 77 -10.73 -28.42 21.20
C PHE A 77 -11.41 -29.77 20.89
N ARG A 78 -10.66 -30.89 20.95
CA ARG A 78 -11.17 -32.24 20.60
C ARG A 78 -11.77 -32.28 19.20
N MET A 79 -11.09 -31.65 18.28
CA MET A 79 -11.48 -31.58 16.87
C MET A 79 -10.63 -32.54 16.03
N ASP A 80 -11.27 -33.31 15.17
CA ASP A 80 -10.60 -34.06 14.14
C ASP A 80 -10.56 -33.20 12.86
N ALA A 81 -9.39 -33.07 12.27
CA ALA A 81 -9.19 -32.38 11.00
C ALA A 81 -8.15 -33.13 10.15
N PRO A 82 -8.27 -33.10 8.83
CA PRO A 82 -7.24 -33.62 7.95
C PRO A 82 -5.94 -32.82 8.13
N ALA A 83 -4.81 -33.38 7.69
CA ALA A 83 -3.54 -32.68 7.63
C ALA A 83 -3.70 -31.38 6.81
N PRO A 84 -3.13 -30.25 7.27
CA PRO A 84 -3.26 -28.98 6.57
C PRO A 84 -2.55 -29.03 5.22
N GLU A 85 -3.16 -28.41 4.21
CA GLU A 85 -2.51 -28.19 2.91
C GLU A 85 -1.69 -26.91 2.99
N LEU A 86 -0.37 -27.02 2.94
CA LEU A 86 0.57 -25.92 3.12
C LEU A 86 1.40 -25.59 1.88
N SER A 87 1.11 -26.20 0.73
CA SER A 87 1.87 -25.97 -0.51
C SER A 87 1.91 -24.51 -0.93
N THR A 88 0.80 -23.80 -0.76
CA THR A 88 0.71 -22.35 -1.04
C THR A 88 1.61 -21.51 -0.10
N TRP A 89 1.74 -21.90 1.17
CA TRP A 89 2.66 -21.25 2.09
C TRP A 89 4.12 -21.52 1.71
N HIS A 90 4.46 -22.75 1.32
CA HIS A 90 5.79 -23.10 0.84
C HIS A 90 6.16 -22.32 -0.43
N ASP A 91 5.23 -22.18 -1.41
CA ASP A 91 5.47 -21.39 -2.62
C ASP A 91 5.72 -19.90 -2.31
N ILE A 92 4.97 -19.30 -1.38
CA ILE A 92 5.17 -17.91 -0.97
C ILE A 92 6.52 -17.70 -0.31
N VAL A 93 6.90 -18.60 0.61
CA VAL A 93 8.21 -18.51 1.29
C VAL A 93 9.33 -18.69 0.27
N ASP A 94 9.21 -19.65 -0.67
CA ASP A 94 10.19 -19.86 -1.73
C ASP A 94 10.37 -18.62 -2.61
N ARG A 95 9.27 -17.98 -3.04
CA ARG A 95 9.32 -16.74 -3.83
C ARG A 95 9.96 -15.57 -3.09
N PHE A 96 9.76 -15.52 -1.77
CA PHE A 96 10.33 -14.47 -0.93
C PHE A 96 11.83 -14.70 -0.68
N GLU A 97 12.23 -15.94 -0.39
CA GLU A 97 13.61 -16.28 -0.02
C GLU A 97 14.53 -16.49 -1.23
N HIS A 98 13.97 -16.88 -2.38
CA HIS A 98 14.70 -17.20 -3.60
C HIS A 98 14.19 -16.38 -4.82
N PRO A 99 14.29 -15.04 -4.77
CA PRO A 99 13.91 -14.19 -5.90
C PRO A 99 14.85 -14.41 -7.09
N GLU A 100 14.32 -14.32 -8.30
CA GLU A 100 15.06 -14.50 -9.56
C GLU A 100 15.81 -13.23 -10.03
N GLY A 101 15.64 -12.12 -9.32
CA GLY A 101 16.26 -10.84 -9.59
C GLY A 101 15.80 -9.77 -8.60
N GLU A 102 16.15 -8.53 -8.85
CA GLU A 102 15.75 -7.42 -7.99
C GLU A 102 15.42 -6.16 -8.78
N VAL A 103 14.56 -5.32 -8.21
CA VAL A 103 14.25 -3.98 -8.69
C VAL A 103 14.32 -2.97 -7.56
N THR A 104 14.63 -1.71 -7.90
CA THR A 104 14.64 -0.61 -6.95
C THR A 104 13.49 0.33 -7.26
N ILE A 105 12.62 0.57 -6.27
CA ILE A 105 11.49 1.48 -6.35
C ILE A 105 11.77 2.72 -5.52
N GLY A 106 11.75 3.88 -6.15
CA GLY A 106 11.81 5.17 -5.47
C GLY A 106 10.43 5.56 -4.94
N VAL A 107 10.27 5.61 -3.62
CA VAL A 107 9.04 6.08 -2.97
C VAL A 107 9.23 7.51 -2.52
N VAL A 108 8.61 8.44 -3.24
CA VAL A 108 8.75 9.88 -2.99
C VAL A 108 7.65 10.36 -2.03
N GLY A 109 7.99 10.57 -0.77
CA GLY A 109 7.06 10.84 0.32
C GLY A 109 7.54 11.86 1.33
N LYS A 110 6.78 12.02 2.44
CA LYS A 110 7.09 12.97 3.52
C LYS A 110 7.75 12.35 4.75
N TYR A 111 7.37 11.13 5.08
CA TYR A 111 7.71 10.52 6.38
C TYR A 111 8.77 9.42 6.21
N VAL A 112 9.80 9.73 5.45
CA VAL A 112 10.88 8.77 5.09
C VAL A 112 11.61 8.19 6.30
N GLY A 113 11.60 8.90 7.44
CA GLY A 113 12.19 8.45 8.71
C GLY A 113 11.25 7.63 9.60
N LEU A 114 10.00 7.37 9.20
CA LEU A 114 9.00 6.64 9.97
C LEU A 114 8.49 5.40 9.19
N PRO A 115 9.24 4.29 9.19
CA PRO A 115 8.88 3.09 8.42
C PRO A 115 7.47 2.54 8.71
N ASP A 116 7.00 2.68 9.94
CA ASP A 116 5.67 2.20 10.36
C ASP A 116 4.52 2.95 9.70
N ALA A 117 4.73 4.21 9.26
CA ALA A 117 3.71 4.98 8.55
C ALA A 117 3.33 4.36 7.20
N TYR A 118 4.24 3.58 6.62
CA TYR A 118 4.09 2.98 5.29
C TYR A 118 4.10 1.45 5.29
N LYS A 119 3.83 0.82 6.45
CA LYS A 119 3.92 -0.64 6.57
C LYS A 119 3.07 -1.38 5.53
N SER A 120 1.80 -0.98 5.34
CA SER A 120 0.92 -1.61 4.34
C SER A 120 1.44 -1.43 2.91
N LEU A 121 2.05 -0.27 2.61
CA LEU A 121 2.64 0.00 1.31
C LEU A 121 3.88 -0.88 1.06
N ASN A 122 4.76 -0.98 2.06
CA ASN A 122 5.92 -1.86 1.98
C ASN A 122 5.52 -3.32 1.73
N GLU A 123 4.54 -3.83 2.50
CA GLU A 123 4.03 -5.18 2.31
C GLU A 123 3.41 -5.36 0.91
N ALA A 124 2.65 -4.37 0.42
CA ALA A 124 2.05 -4.45 -0.90
C ALA A 124 3.11 -4.48 -2.03
N LEU A 125 4.22 -3.74 -1.88
CA LEU A 125 5.36 -3.80 -2.80
C LEU A 125 6.05 -5.17 -2.74
N VAL A 126 6.22 -5.75 -1.55
CA VAL A 126 6.75 -7.11 -1.36
C VAL A 126 5.83 -8.14 -2.01
N HIS A 127 4.51 -8.01 -1.84
CA HIS A 127 3.53 -8.90 -2.49
C HIS A 127 3.63 -8.80 -4.02
N GLY A 128 3.77 -7.59 -4.57
CA GLY A 128 4.03 -7.39 -6.01
C GLY A 128 5.34 -8.04 -6.47
N GLY A 129 6.37 -7.97 -5.63
CA GLY A 129 7.64 -8.67 -5.84
C GLY A 129 7.47 -10.19 -5.89
N MET A 130 6.79 -10.77 -4.90
CA MET A 130 6.52 -12.22 -4.86
C MET A 130 5.69 -12.69 -6.06
N ALA A 131 4.72 -11.88 -6.52
CA ALA A 131 3.95 -12.20 -7.73
C ALA A 131 4.84 -12.37 -8.95
N ASN A 132 5.93 -11.62 -9.05
CA ASN A 132 6.89 -11.61 -10.15
C ASN A 132 8.19 -12.39 -9.86
N ARG A 133 8.32 -13.05 -8.72
CA ARG A 133 9.55 -13.70 -8.22
C ARG A 133 10.75 -12.74 -8.13
N ILE A 134 10.50 -11.47 -7.79
CA ILE A 134 11.49 -10.40 -7.76
C ILE A 134 11.58 -9.81 -6.35
N LYS A 135 12.80 -9.56 -5.90
CA LYS A 135 13.06 -8.78 -4.69
C LYS A 135 12.85 -7.30 -4.99
N VAL A 136 12.05 -6.63 -4.16
CA VAL A 136 11.84 -5.19 -4.25
C VAL A 136 12.68 -4.47 -3.21
N ASN A 137 13.62 -3.64 -3.67
CA ASN A 137 14.37 -2.73 -2.84
C ASN A 137 13.66 -1.38 -2.84
N VAL A 138 13.20 -0.91 -1.68
CA VAL A 138 12.50 0.36 -1.55
C VAL A 138 13.49 1.43 -1.12
N LYS A 139 13.64 2.48 -1.96
CA LYS A 139 14.38 3.69 -1.62
C LYS A 139 13.39 4.80 -1.24
N TRP A 140 13.37 5.16 0.02
CA TRP A 140 12.57 6.28 0.52
C TRP A 140 13.27 7.60 0.19
N ILE A 141 12.56 8.51 -0.46
CA ILE A 141 13.08 9.80 -0.92
C ILE A 141 12.19 10.91 -0.37
N ASP A 142 12.78 11.86 0.32
CA ASP A 142 12.03 13.00 0.85
C ASP A 142 11.69 13.97 -0.29
N ALA A 143 10.41 14.19 -0.51
CA ALA A 143 9.93 15.08 -1.55
C ALA A 143 10.39 16.55 -1.37
N GLU A 144 10.69 16.99 -0.14
CA GLU A 144 11.16 18.34 0.13
C GLU A 144 12.56 18.62 -0.44
N LEU A 145 13.36 17.59 -0.66
CA LEU A 145 14.68 17.75 -1.31
C LEU A 145 14.54 18.32 -2.73
N PHE A 146 13.48 17.93 -3.43
CA PHE A 146 13.22 18.33 -4.81
C PHE A 146 12.62 19.75 -4.95
N GLU A 147 12.21 20.37 -3.84
CA GLU A 147 11.78 21.77 -3.82
C GLU A 147 12.95 22.74 -3.74
N GLN A 148 14.15 22.26 -3.40
CA GLN A 148 15.34 23.07 -3.18
C GLN A 148 16.29 23.05 -4.39
N ASP A 149 16.41 21.92 -5.09
CA ASP A 149 17.31 21.75 -6.23
C ASP A 149 16.74 20.73 -7.23
N GLU A 150 16.55 21.17 -8.49
CA GLU A 150 16.07 20.28 -9.56
C GLU A 150 17.13 19.24 -9.98
N ASP A 151 18.42 19.50 -9.79
CA ASP A 151 19.51 18.55 -10.10
C ASP A 151 19.46 17.33 -9.14
N ASP A 152 18.97 17.51 -7.93
CA ASP A 152 18.74 16.42 -6.96
C ASP A 152 17.70 15.41 -7.47
N ILE A 153 16.70 15.85 -8.24
CA ILE A 153 15.69 14.97 -8.84
C ILE A 153 16.33 13.91 -9.71
N VAL A 154 17.17 14.34 -10.65
CA VAL A 154 17.83 13.43 -11.59
C VAL A 154 18.73 12.45 -10.84
N SER A 155 19.59 12.97 -9.93
CA SER A 155 20.53 12.13 -9.17
C SER A 155 19.85 11.05 -8.32
N GLN A 156 18.68 11.35 -7.76
CA GLN A 156 17.94 10.45 -6.88
C GLN A 156 17.03 9.49 -7.64
N LEU A 157 16.41 9.92 -8.75
CA LEU A 157 15.39 9.15 -9.45
C LEU A 157 15.92 8.37 -10.66
N GLU A 158 17.02 8.79 -11.29
CA GLU A 158 17.58 8.10 -12.46
C GLU A 158 17.94 6.61 -12.18
N PRO A 159 18.49 6.24 -11.01
CA PRO A 159 18.77 4.82 -10.71
C PRO A 159 17.53 4.03 -10.28
N MET A 160 16.32 4.60 -10.33
CA MET A 160 15.09 3.91 -9.94
C MET A 160 14.45 3.21 -11.14
N HIS A 161 14.03 1.96 -10.96
CA HIS A 161 13.31 1.19 -11.97
C HIS A 161 11.80 1.48 -11.99
N GLY A 162 11.29 2.15 -10.96
CA GLY A 162 9.93 2.64 -10.85
C GLY A 162 9.82 3.71 -9.78
N ILE A 163 8.89 4.64 -9.96
CA ILE A 163 8.62 5.74 -9.03
C ILE A 163 7.22 5.61 -8.48
N LEU A 164 7.09 5.66 -7.16
CA LEU A 164 5.82 5.63 -6.46
C LEU A 164 5.64 6.89 -5.62
N VAL A 165 4.51 7.58 -5.79
CA VAL A 165 4.10 8.69 -4.92
C VAL A 165 2.93 8.21 -4.07
N PRO A 166 3.12 8.02 -2.76
CA PRO A 166 2.12 7.48 -1.86
C PRO A 166 1.06 8.51 -1.47
N GLY A 167 0.01 8.05 -0.82
CA GLY A 167 -0.98 8.86 -0.15
C GLY A 167 -0.37 9.74 0.94
N GLY A 168 -0.99 10.88 1.19
CA GLY A 168 -0.59 11.87 2.19
C GLY A 168 -1.56 13.02 2.26
N PHE A 169 -1.24 14.04 3.07
CA PHE A 169 -2.04 15.25 3.24
C PHE A 169 -1.15 16.48 3.34
N GLY A 170 -1.72 17.64 2.96
CA GLY A 170 -1.11 18.97 3.10
C GLY A 170 -0.05 19.30 2.07
N GLU A 171 0.29 20.56 2.00
CA GLU A 171 1.11 21.22 0.99
C GLU A 171 2.58 20.77 0.99
N ARG A 172 3.16 20.51 2.16
CA ARG A 172 4.60 20.21 2.31
C ARG A 172 5.08 19.09 1.39
N GLY A 173 6.08 19.36 0.58
CA GLY A 173 6.66 18.41 -0.38
C GLY A 173 5.76 18.15 -1.60
N SER A 174 4.73 18.97 -1.85
CA SER A 174 3.83 18.79 -2.99
C SER A 174 4.51 19.08 -4.32
N GLU A 175 5.27 20.15 -4.42
CA GLU A 175 5.99 20.52 -5.64
C GLU A 175 7.07 19.48 -5.98
N GLY A 176 7.79 18.96 -4.98
CA GLY A 176 8.74 17.88 -5.18
C GLY A 176 8.09 16.58 -5.68
N LYS A 177 6.87 16.26 -5.22
CA LYS A 177 6.11 15.13 -5.77
C LYS A 177 5.67 15.39 -7.21
N ILE A 178 5.18 16.60 -7.53
CA ILE A 178 4.80 16.99 -8.89
C ILE A 178 6.03 16.88 -9.83
N SER A 179 7.20 17.35 -9.37
CA SER A 179 8.45 17.23 -10.10
C SER A 179 8.88 15.77 -10.33
N SER A 180 8.65 14.88 -9.34
CA SER A 180 8.89 13.44 -9.49
C SER A 180 7.97 12.79 -10.52
N VAL A 181 6.70 13.21 -10.56
CA VAL A 181 5.73 12.77 -11.58
C VAL A 181 6.18 13.20 -12.97
N ARG A 182 6.61 14.47 -13.10
CA ARG A 182 7.16 15.01 -14.35
C ARG A 182 8.37 14.20 -14.82
N PHE A 183 9.32 13.92 -13.91
CA PHE A 183 10.49 13.10 -14.22
C PHE A 183 10.06 11.70 -14.73
N ALA A 184 9.15 11.02 -14.03
CA ALA A 184 8.66 9.71 -14.45
C ALA A 184 8.05 9.76 -15.85
N ARG A 185 7.19 10.75 -16.13
CA ARG A 185 6.55 10.95 -17.44
C ARG A 185 7.57 11.21 -18.55
N GLU A 186 8.49 12.13 -18.34
CA GLU A 186 9.45 12.56 -19.37
C GLU A 186 10.54 11.51 -19.65
N ARG A 187 10.92 10.72 -18.64
CA ARG A 187 11.94 9.68 -18.74
C ARG A 187 11.38 8.28 -18.99
N ASN A 188 10.05 8.15 -19.15
CA ASN A 188 9.38 6.86 -19.34
C ASN A 188 9.65 5.85 -18.22
N VAL A 189 9.84 6.32 -16.98
CA VAL A 189 10.02 5.46 -15.81
C VAL A 189 8.64 5.04 -15.30
N PRO A 190 8.36 3.75 -15.05
CA PRO A 190 7.10 3.28 -14.48
C PRO A 190 6.68 4.10 -13.26
N PHE A 191 5.41 4.56 -13.25
CA PHE A 191 4.88 5.44 -12.22
C PHE A 191 3.60 4.91 -11.60
N LEU A 192 3.53 4.87 -10.26
CA LEU A 192 2.31 4.60 -9.49
C LEU A 192 2.02 5.75 -8.53
N GLY A 193 0.89 6.43 -8.72
CA GLY A 193 0.39 7.46 -7.81
C GLY A 193 -0.78 6.95 -6.98
N ILE A 194 -0.69 7.01 -5.65
CA ILE A 194 -1.75 6.56 -4.74
C ILE A 194 -2.36 7.76 -4.03
N CYS A 195 -3.68 7.93 -4.08
CA CYS A 195 -4.44 8.97 -3.41
C CYS A 195 -3.88 10.37 -3.75
N LEU A 196 -3.14 11.01 -2.85
CA LEU A 196 -2.43 12.26 -3.14
C LEU A 196 -1.52 12.13 -4.38
N GLY A 197 -0.89 10.97 -4.58
CA GLY A 197 -0.03 10.71 -5.74
C GLY A 197 -0.77 10.80 -7.08
N MET A 198 -2.02 10.34 -7.17
CA MET A 198 -2.88 10.57 -8.34
C MET A 198 -3.20 12.05 -8.51
N GLN A 199 -3.51 12.75 -7.42
CA GLN A 199 -3.80 14.18 -7.46
C GLN A 199 -2.61 14.99 -7.97
N MET A 200 -1.39 14.65 -7.52
CA MET A 200 -0.14 15.25 -8.04
C MET A 200 0.05 14.97 -9.54
N ALA A 201 -0.30 13.76 -9.99
CA ALA A 201 -0.24 13.42 -11.42
C ALA A 201 -1.24 14.25 -12.25
N CYS A 202 -2.44 14.53 -11.73
CA CYS A 202 -3.41 15.40 -12.39
C CYS A 202 -2.94 16.86 -12.44
N ILE A 203 -2.36 17.38 -11.34
CA ILE A 203 -1.80 18.75 -11.33
C ILE A 203 -0.60 18.86 -12.27
N GLU A 204 0.30 17.88 -12.29
CA GLU A 204 1.42 17.83 -13.22
C GLU A 204 0.92 17.84 -14.69
N GLY A 205 -0.03 16.96 -15.01
CA GLY A 205 -0.64 16.88 -16.32
C GLY A 205 -1.32 18.19 -16.76
N ALA A 206 -2.03 18.83 -15.83
CA ALA A 206 -2.69 20.11 -16.06
C ALA A 206 -1.66 21.21 -16.40
N ARG A 207 -0.60 21.33 -15.60
CA ARG A 207 0.43 22.37 -15.79
C ARG A 207 1.27 22.16 -17.05
N ASN A 208 1.74 20.94 -17.27
CA ASN A 208 2.79 20.68 -18.26
C ASN A 208 2.27 20.11 -19.58
N THR A 209 1.06 19.50 -19.62
CA THR A 209 0.54 18.91 -20.86
C THR A 209 -0.81 19.48 -21.29
N ALA A 210 -1.61 20.07 -20.39
CA ALA A 210 -2.88 20.73 -20.72
C ALA A 210 -2.80 22.25 -20.75
N GLY A 211 -1.64 22.86 -20.42
CA GLY A 211 -1.42 24.31 -20.50
C GLY A 211 -2.09 25.14 -19.41
N ILE A 212 -2.47 24.53 -18.29
CA ILE A 212 -3.13 25.16 -17.15
C ILE A 212 -2.08 25.46 -16.07
N ALA A 213 -1.24 26.46 -16.30
CA ALA A 213 -0.07 26.75 -15.47
C ALA A 213 -0.37 27.02 -13.98
N ALA A 214 -1.56 27.55 -13.66
CA ALA A 214 -1.99 27.84 -12.29
C ALA A 214 -2.70 26.64 -11.60
N ALA A 215 -2.72 25.47 -12.24
CA ALA A 215 -3.35 24.28 -11.68
C ALA A 215 -2.80 23.92 -10.30
N SER A 216 -3.69 23.74 -9.32
CA SER A 216 -3.33 23.43 -7.93
C SER A 216 -4.45 22.67 -7.22
N SER A 217 -4.25 22.43 -5.93
CA SER A 217 -5.25 21.88 -5.01
C SER A 217 -5.71 22.96 -4.02
N THR A 218 -7.01 23.00 -3.72
CA THR A 218 -7.53 23.85 -2.61
C THR A 218 -7.00 23.38 -1.22
N GLU A 219 -6.43 22.17 -1.15
CA GLU A 219 -5.73 21.70 0.05
C GLU A 219 -4.46 22.53 0.34
N PHE A 220 -3.86 23.14 -0.68
CA PHE A 220 -2.60 23.88 -0.60
C PHE A 220 -2.81 25.42 -0.46
N GLY A 221 -4.07 25.86 -0.48
CA GLY A 221 -4.44 27.26 -0.39
C GLY A 221 -5.36 27.70 -1.51
N GLU A 222 -5.62 29.01 -1.58
CA GLU A 222 -6.47 29.58 -2.63
C GLU A 222 -5.82 29.43 -4.01
N THR A 223 -6.61 28.98 -4.99
CA THR A 223 -6.16 28.84 -6.37
C THR A 223 -7.27 29.24 -7.34
N THR A 224 -6.90 29.80 -8.50
CA THR A 224 -7.80 30.12 -9.59
C THR A 224 -8.14 28.91 -10.45
N GLU A 225 -7.33 27.84 -10.38
CA GLU A 225 -7.46 26.62 -11.17
C GLU A 225 -7.45 25.38 -10.24
N PRO A 226 -8.58 25.13 -9.53
CA PRO A 226 -8.68 24.03 -8.56
C PRO A 226 -8.88 22.67 -9.27
N VAL A 227 -7.80 22.13 -9.82
CA VAL A 227 -7.81 20.79 -10.44
C VAL A 227 -8.07 19.69 -9.41
N VAL A 228 -7.73 19.98 -8.16
CA VAL A 228 -8.06 19.14 -6.99
C VAL A 228 -8.75 20.02 -5.94
N GLY A 229 -9.86 19.54 -5.40
CA GLY A 229 -10.62 20.31 -4.40
C GLY A 229 -11.55 19.44 -3.56
N ILE A 230 -12.18 20.04 -2.56
CA ILE A 230 -13.23 19.39 -1.78
C ILE A 230 -14.49 19.28 -2.67
N ILE A 231 -15.14 18.14 -2.67
CA ILE A 231 -16.35 17.87 -3.51
C ILE A 231 -17.40 18.97 -3.40
N THR A 232 -17.55 19.59 -2.22
CA THR A 232 -18.53 20.64 -1.97
C THR A 232 -18.21 21.97 -2.66
N GLU A 233 -16.94 22.27 -2.94
CA GLU A 233 -16.49 23.56 -3.44
C GLU A 233 -16.80 23.74 -4.95
N TRP A 234 -16.63 22.70 -5.76
CA TRP A 234 -16.85 22.79 -7.21
C TRP A 234 -18.23 22.25 -7.65
N MET A 235 -18.92 21.50 -6.81
CA MET A 235 -20.33 21.13 -7.04
C MET A 235 -21.27 22.32 -6.89
N THR A 236 -20.96 23.29 -6.02
CA THR A 236 -21.76 24.51 -5.87
C THR A 236 -21.61 25.47 -7.05
N ALA A 237 -20.45 25.52 -7.71
CA ALA A 237 -20.21 26.38 -8.88
C ALA A 237 -21.02 25.95 -10.13
N GLU A 238 -21.40 24.68 -10.23
CA GLU A 238 -22.12 24.10 -11.37
C GLU A 238 -23.60 23.78 -11.10
N GLY A 239 -24.16 24.18 -9.95
CA GLY A 239 -25.58 24.04 -9.66
C GLY A 239 -26.03 22.68 -9.09
N LEU A 240 -25.12 21.83 -8.61
CA LEU A 240 -25.42 20.55 -7.97
C LEU A 240 -25.59 20.70 -6.43
N GLU A 241 -26.41 21.64 -6.00
CA GLU A 241 -26.57 22.15 -4.63
C GLU A 241 -27.12 21.18 -3.58
N LYS A 242 -27.15 19.87 -3.73
CA LYS A 242 -27.97 19.03 -2.84
C LYS A 242 -27.23 18.21 -1.77
N ARG A 243 -25.91 18.37 -1.55
CA ARG A 243 -25.19 17.61 -0.50
C ARG A 243 -24.46 18.41 0.58
N ALA A 244 -24.53 19.74 0.58
CA ALA A 244 -23.63 20.59 1.38
C ALA A 244 -24.26 21.41 2.50
N GLU A 245 -25.56 21.50 2.66
CA GLU A 245 -26.14 22.29 3.78
C GLU A 245 -26.35 21.40 5.01
N GLY A 246 -25.41 21.44 5.95
CA GLY A 246 -25.57 20.97 7.33
C GLY A 246 -24.69 19.82 7.81
N GLY A 247 -23.62 19.47 7.12
CA GLY A 247 -22.68 18.39 7.53
C GLY A 247 -21.41 18.91 8.17
N ASP A 248 -21.11 18.44 9.38
CA ASP A 248 -19.82 18.51 10.05
C ASP A 248 -18.68 18.20 9.04
N LEU A 249 -17.55 18.94 9.08
CA LEU A 249 -16.37 18.75 8.21
C LEU A 249 -15.86 17.30 8.16
N GLY A 250 -16.26 16.45 9.14
CA GLY A 250 -16.08 15.00 9.14
C GLY A 250 -16.90 14.25 8.07
N GLY A 251 -18.03 14.80 7.59
CA GLY A 251 -18.94 14.15 6.64
C GLY A 251 -18.49 14.15 5.17
N THR A 252 -17.41 14.87 4.82
CA THR A 252 -16.85 14.95 3.46
C THR A 252 -15.80 13.90 3.17
N MET A 253 -15.36 13.13 4.17
CA MET A 253 -14.34 12.09 3.98
C MET A 253 -14.95 10.84 3.34
N ARG A 254 -14.42 10.41 2.21
CA ARG A 254 -14.67 9.06 1.67
C ARG A 254 -13.82 8.06 2.46
N LEU A 255 -14.49 7.19 3.21
CA LEU A 255 -13.85 6.20 4.07
C LEU A 255 -14.49 4.82 3.85
N GLY A 256 -13.69 3.80 3.56
CA GLY A 256 -14.16 2.44 3.34
C GLY A 256 -14.18 2.03 1.87
N ALA A 257 -14.96 1.01 1.54
CA ALA A 257 -15.04 0.45 0.18
C ALA A 257 -16.02 1.25 -0.67
N TYR A 258 -15.59 1.58 -1.89
CA TYR A 258 -16.42 2.22 -2.92
C TYR A 258 -16.19 1.53 -4.25
N ASP A 259 -17.25 1.44 -5.05
CA ASP A 259 -17.22 0.81 -6.35
C ASP A 259 -16.76 1.83 -7.42
N ALA A 260 -16.09 1.31 -8.46
CA ALA A 260 -15.70 2.07 -9.62
C ALA A 260 -15.89 1.27 -10.91
N LYS A 261 -16.14 1.99 -12.02
CA LYS A 261 -16.24 1.44 -13.37
C LYS A 261 -15.01 1.82 -14.18
N LEU A 262 -14.38 0.83 -14.80
CA LEU A 262 -13.18 0.99 -15.61
C LEU A 262 -13.53 1.02 -17.09
N ALA A 263 -12.79 1.83 -17.85
CA ALA A 263 -12.84 1.79 -19.31
C ALA A 263 -12.33 0.41 -19.80
N GLY A 264 -13.12 -0.28 -20.61
CA GLY A 264 -12.86 -1.69 -20.97
C GLY A 264 -11.55 -1.95 -21.73
N ASN A 265 -10.97 -0.91 -22.34
CA ASN A 265 -9.69 -0.97 -23.06
C ASN A 265 -8.52 -0.38 -22.25
N SER A 266 -8.75 -0.03 -20.99
CA SER A 266 -7.70 0.54 -20.13
C SER A 266 -6.70 -0.52 -19.64
N ARG A 267 -5.52 -0.06 -19.26
CA ARG A 267 -4.52 -0.91 -18.59
C ARG A 267 -5.05 -1.41 -17.25
N ALA A 268 -5.72 -0.55 -16.49
CA ALA A 268 -6.35 -0.95 -15.24
C ALA A 268 -7.36 -2.08 -15.43
N ALA A 269 -8.27 -1.99 -16.40
CA ALA A 269 -9.24 -3.06 -16.69
C ALA A 269 -8.56 -4.39 -17.03
N ASN A 270 -7.46 -4.35 -17.77
CA ASN A 270 -6.66 -5.54 -18.09
C ASN A 270 -5.98 -6.13 -16.85
N LEU A 271 -5.42 -5.29 -15.96
CA LEU A 271 -4.77 -5.74 -14.73
C LEU A 271 -5.78 -6.37 -13.74
N TYR A 272 -6.96 -5.78 -13.61
CA TYR A 272 -8.03 -6.32 -12.75
C TYR A 272 -8.76 -7.51 -13.36
N GLY A 273 -8.64 -7.71 -14.67
CA GLY A 273 -9.40 -8.73 -15.40
C GLY A 273 -10.90 -8.46 -15.50
N GLY A 274 -11.31 -7.19 -15.41
CA GLY A 274 -12.71 -6.77 -15.44
C GLY A 274 -12.88 -5.25 -15.42
N THR A 275 -14.13 -4.80 -15.56
CA THR A 275 -14.49 -3.37 -15.65
C THR A 275 -15.21 -2.83 -14.41
N GLU A 276 -15.48 -3.67 -13.42
CA GLU A 276 -16.09 -3.25 -12.15
C GLU A 276 -15.15 -3.65 -11.01
N ILE A 277 -14.81 -2.68 -10.17
CA ILE A 277 -13.93 -2.88 -9.02
C ILE A 277 -14.54 -2.23 -7.78
N SER A 278 -14.12 -2.68 -6.61
CA SER A 278 -14.47 -2.07 -5.33
C SER A 278 -13.20 -1.88 -4.54
N GLU A 279 -12.83 -0.64 -4.22
CA GLU A 279 -11.56 -0.32 -3.58
C GLU A 279 -11.73 0.53 -2.32
N ARG A 280 -10.71 0.55 -1.45
CA ARG A 280 -10.76 1.26 -0.17
C ARG A 280 -10.25 2.69 -0.29
N HIS A 281 -11.04 3.64 0.19
CA HIS A 281 -10.76 5.06 0.19
C HIS A 281 -10.50 5.60 1.59
N ARG A 282 -9.69 6.67 1.65
CA ARG A 282 -9.44 7.47 2.86
C ARG A 282 -8.95 8.86 2.45
N HIS A 283 -9.85 9.69 1.92
CA HIS A 283 -9.50 11.04 1.48
C HIS A 283 -10.68 11.99 1.51
N ARG A 284 -10.41 13.29 1.41
CA ARG A 284 -11.41 14.39 1.35
C ARG A 284 -11.37 15.13 0.03
N TYR A 285 -10.17 15.25 -0.54
CA TYR A 285 -9.96 15.98 -1.78
C TYR A 285 -10.08 15.01 -2.95
N GLU A 286 -10.65 15.52 -4.03
CA GLU A 286 -10.94 14.77 -5.25
C GLU A 286 -10.41 15.54 -6.45
N VAL A 287 -10.08 14.84 -7.52
CA VAL A 287 -9.79 15.46 -8.81
C VAL A 287 -11.10 16.00 -9.38
N ASN A 288 -11.11 17.26 -9.78
CA ASN A 288 -12.28 17.94 -10.34
C ASN A 288 -12.54 17.46 -11.77
N VAL A 289 -13.67 16.80 -11.97
CA VAL A 289 -14.07 16.24 -13.28
C VAL A 289 -14.24 17.30 -14.38
N ALA A 290 -14.43 18.59 -14.05
CA ALA A 290 -14.49 19.67 -15.02
C ALA A 290 -13.18 19.85 -15.81
N TYR A 291 -12.06 19.38 -15.27
CA TYR A 291 -10.75 19.40 -15.94
C TYR A 291 -10.48 18.14 -16.77
N ARG A 292 -11.43 17.21 -16.86
CA ARG A 292 -11.26 15.95 -17.60
C ARG A 292 -10.85 16.18 -19.05
N ASP A 293 -11.61 16.98 -19.81
CA ASP A 293 -11.38 17.19 -21.23
C ASP A 293 -9.98 17.75 -21.55
N PRO A 294 -9.49 18.83 -20.87
CA PRO A 294 -8.14 19.32 -21.10
C PRO A 294 -7.07 18.31 -20.68
N LEU A 295 -7.25 17.55 -19.59
CA LEU A 295 -6.30 16.54 -19.15
C LEU A 295 -6.24 15.36 -20.13
N GLU A 296 -7.37 14.87 -20.64
CA GLU A 296 -7.40 13.79 -21.65
C GLU A 296 -6.77 14.25 -22.98
N LYS A 297 -7.01 15.49 -23.40
CA LYS A 297 -6.28 16.07 -24.56
C LYS A 297 -4.77 16.18 -24.32
N GLY A 298 -4.35 16.39 -23.07
CA GLY A 298 -2.95 16.35 -22.62
C GLY A 298 -2.38 14.93 -22.43
N GLY A 299 -3.14 13.89 -22.79
CA GLY A 299 -2.71 12.50 -22.75
C GLY A 299 -2.89 11.80 -21.38
N LEU A 300 -3.61 12.40 -20.42
CA LEU A 300 -3.94 11.78 -19.15
C LEU A 300 -5.40 11.29 -19.18
N LEU A 301 -5.61 10.02 -19.48
CA LEU A 301 -6.91 9.38 -19.62
C LEU A 301 -7.55 9.08 -18.26
N PHE A 302 -8.82 9.40 -18.10
CA PHE A 302 -9.64 9.01 -16.95
C PHE A 302 -10.21 7.60 -17.18
N SER A 303 -9.46 6.59 -16.79
CA SER A 303 -9.77 5.19 -17.07
C SER A 303 -10.65 4.51 -16.03
N GLY A 304 -10.83 5.11 -14.85
CA GLY A 304 -11.74 4.66 -13.80
C GLY A 304 -12.56 5.82 -13.23
N MET A 305 -13.87 5.61 -13.09
CA MET A 305 -14.81 6.59 -12.56
C MET A 305 -15.73 5.94 -11.53
N SER A 306 -16.25 6.74 -10.59
CA SER A 306 -17.36 6.31 -9.73
C SER A 306 -18.56 5.85 -10.60
N PRO A 307 -19.47 5.01 -10.08
CA PRO A 307 -20.58 4.47 -10.86
C PRO A 307 -21.51 5.52 -11.49
N ASP A 308 -21.58 6.71 -10.87
CA ASP A 308 -22.34 7.89 -11.35
C ASP A 308 -21.54 8.73 -12.37
N GLY A 309 -20.24 8.43 -12.56
CA GLY A 309 -19.35 9.14 -13.50
C GLY A 309 -18.85 10.50 -13.01
N LEU A 310 -19.08 10.86 -11.75
CA LEU A 310 -18.74 12.18 -11.21
C LEU A 310 -17.35 12.26 -10.60
N LEU A 311 -16.83 11.15 -10.05
CA LEU A 311 -15.58 11.13 -9.33
C LEU A 311 -14.52 10.30 -10.08
N PRO A 312 -13.39 10.92 -10.44
CA PRO A 312 -12.25 10.20 -11.01
C PRO A 312 -11.60 9.26 -9.99
N GLU A 313 -11.48 7.99 -10.36
CA GLU A 313 -10.93 6.94 -9.52
C GLU A 313 -9.55 6.47 -10.00
N ILE A 314 -9.34 6.45 -11.32
CA ILE A 314 -8.07 6.03 -11.94
C ILE A 314 -7.77 6.95 -13.13
N VAL A 315 -6.49 7.36 -13.21
CA VAL A 315 -5.93 8.04 -14.39
C VAL A 315 -4.76 7.24 -14.94
N GLU A 316 -4.60 7.25 -16.27
CA GLU A 316 -3.54 6.56 -16.99
C GLU A 316 -2.94 7.41 -18.11
N ARG A 317 -1.67 7.18 -18.45
CA ARG A 317 -1.09 7.63 -19.71
C ARG A 317 -0.91 6.42 -20.64
N PRO A 318 -1.76 6.25 -21.67
CA PRO A 318 -1.70 5.10 -22.57
C PRO A 318 -0.38 4.99 -23.34
N ASP A 319 0.19 6.14 -23.72
CA ASP A 319 1.44 6.22 -24.49
C ASP A 319 2.71 6.03 -23.62
N HIS A 320 2.56 5.94 -22.29
CA HIS A 320 3.65 5.70 -21.38
C HIS A 320 3.83 4.20 -21.13
N PRO A 321 5.04 3.65 -20.97
CA PRO A 321 5.26 2.24 -20.66
C PRO A 321 4.41 1.72 -19.51
N TRP A 322 4.36 2.46 -18.39
CA TRP A 322 3.44 2.18 -17.29
C TRP A 322 3.23 3.45 -16.44
N PHE A 323 2.05 4.03 -16.48
CA PHE A 323 1.72 5.22 -15.68
C PHE A 323 0.26 5.13 -15.23
N ILE A 324 0.05 4.93 -13.92
CA ILE A 324 -1.27 4.83 -13.31
C ILE A 324 -1.29 5.66 -12.03
N GLY A 325 -2.35 6.46 -11.88
CA GLY A 325 -2.71 7.11 -10.63
C GLY A 325 -4.08 6.61 -10.15
N VAL A 326 -4.22 6.34 -8.86
CA VAL A 326 -5.46 5.86 -8.26
C VAL A 326 -5.85 6.69 -7.04
N GLN A 327 -7.14 7.02 -6.89
CA GLN A 327 -7.63 7.82 -5.77
C GLN A 327 -7.76 7.01 -4.47
N PHE A 328 -7.99 5.73 -4.60
CA PHE A 328 -8.09 4.77 -3.50
C PHE A 328 -6.72 4.26 -3.02
N HIS A 329 -6.73 3.40 -2.00
CA HIS A 329 -5.55 2.82 -1.35
C HIS A 329 -5.45 1.31 -1.62
N PRO A 330 -4.85 0.88 -2.73
CA PRO A 330 -4.74 -0.54 -3.11
C PRO A 330 -3.87 -1.35 -2.12
N GLU A 331 -2.98 -0.68 -1.38
CA GLU A 331 -2.13 -1.31 -0.37
C GLU A 331 -2.92 -1.96 0.76
N TYR A 332 -4.15 -1.50 1.03
CA TYR A 332 -5.00 -2.10 2.08
C TYR A 332 -5.69 -3.40 1.66
N LYS A 333 -5.63 -3.75 0.39
CA LYS A 333 -6.23 -4.99 -0.15
C LYS A 333 -5.20 -6.02 -0.58
N SER A 334 -3.94 -5.64 -0.70
CA SER A 334 -2.88 -6.55 -1.09
C SER A 334 -2.61 -7.61 -0.01
N ARG A 335 -2.46 -8.87 -0.44
CA ARG A 335 -2.19 -10.02 0.44
C ARG A 335 -1.13 -10.91 -0.20
N PRO A 336 -0.37 -11.71 0.58
CA PRO A 336 0.64 -12.60 0.03
C PRO A 336 0.05 -13.63 -0.96
N PHE A 337 -1.14 -14.18 -0.67
CA PHE A 337 -1.83 -15.14 -1.56
C PHE A 337 -2.62 -14.50 -2.70
N ALA A 338 -2.87 -13.19 -2.62
CA ALA A 338 -3.59 -12.42 -3.61
C ALA A 338 -2.95 -11.02 -3.70
N PRO A 339 -1.75 -10.92 -4.28
CA PRO A 339 -1.11 -9.63 -4.52
C PRO A 339 -2.03 -8.72 -5.32
N HIS A 340 -2.14 -7.47 -4.89
CA HIS A 340 -3.02 -6.54 -5.59
C HIS A 340 -2.53 -6.30 -7.04
N PRO A 341 -3.40 -6.35 -8.05
CA PRO A 341 -3.00 -6.35 -9.46
C PRO A 341 -2.20 -5.10 -9.87
N LEU A 342 -2.45 -3.94 -9.26
CA LEU A 342 -1.68 -2.73 -9.53
C LEU A 342 -0.24 -2.85 -9.05
N PHE A 343 0.02 -3.42 -7.88
CA PHE A 343 1.39 -3.64 -7.42
C PHE A 343 2.11 -4.72 -8.23
N ALA A 344 1.42 -5.81 -8.56
CA ALA A 344 1.99 -6.84 -9.41
C ALA A 344 2.38 -6.29 -10.79
N GLY A 345 1.48 -5.52 -11.43
CA GLY A 345 1.75 -4.88 -12.73
C GLY A 345 2.81 -3.79 -12.67
N PHE A 346 2.85 -3.00 -11.59
CA PHE A 346 3.89 -1.98 -11.40
C PHE A 346 5.29 -2.59 -11.26
N ILE A 347 5.43 -3.65 -10.46
CA ILE A 347 6.72 -4.35 -10.30
C ILE A 347 7.12 -5.07 -11.59
N GLN A 348 6.18 -5.64 -12.35
CA GLN A 348 6.46 -6.20 -13.66
C GLN A 348 7.04 -5.13 -14.61
N ALA A 349 6.43 -3.95 -14.66
CA ALA A 349 6.91 -2.85 -15.48
C ALA A 349 8.29 -2.34 -15.02
N ALA A 350 8.52 -2.26 -13.70
CA ALA A 350 9.83 -1.92 -13.14
C ALA A 350 10.91 -2.95 -13.51
N LEU A 351 10.57 -4.23 -13.57
CA LEU A 351 11.47 -5.29 -14.03
C LEU A 351 11.80 -5.14 -15.52
N GLU A 352 10.82 -4.78 -16.34
CA GLU A 352 11.06 -4.49 -17.76
C GLU A 352 11.97 -3.29 -17.92
N GLN A 353 11.76 -2.20 -17.16
CA GLN A 353 12.61 -1.03 -17.13
C GLN A 353 14.05 -1.38 -16.72
N SER A 354 14.25 -2.20 -15.69
CA SER A 354 15.58 -2.60 -15.21
C SER A 354 16.42 -3.35 -16.23
N ARG A 355 15.81 -3.91 -17.28
CA ARG A 355 16.51 -4.58 -18.40
C ARG A 355 16.90 -3.64 -19.52
N LEU A 356 16.44 -2.40 -19.47
CA LEU A 356 16.73 -1.35 -20.45
C LEU A 356 17.86 -0.42 -19.99
N VAL A 357 18.16 -0.40 -18.71
CA VAL A 357 19.23 0.36 -18.06
C VAL A 357 20.37 -0.57 -17.71
#